data_e95616b661e592d807449463f4e29e8f
#
_entry.id   e95616b661e592d807449463f4e29e8f
#
_cell.length_a   1.000
_cell.length_b   1.000
_cell.length_c   1.000
_cell.angle_alpha   90.00
_cell.angle_beta   90.00
_cell.angle_gamma   90.00
#
_symmetry.space_group_name_H-M   'P 1'
#
loop_
_entity.id
_entity.type
_entity.pdbx_description
1 polymer ?
#
loop_
_entity_poly.entity_id
_entity_poly.type
_entity_poly.pdbx_seq_one_letter_code
_entity_poly.pdbx_strand_id
1 'polypeptide(L)'
;TTPTVRMFKQQLAEGKTLDDILPDAFAVCREAAWRVLGMKHFPVQVTGGIALHRGDIAEMQTGEGKTLVATLPAYLNALTGEGVHVVTVNDYLAKRDSEWMGKLYRWLGLSVGLIAQGMDGDARRAAYAADITYGTNNEFGFDYLRDNMVTYKANMVQRGHAYAIVDEVDSILIDEARTPLIISGRGEDSSSLYTQVDRFVRTLRKSVVVELEDKVSTDEQADGDYVVDEKHKTCTLTANGIKKAEAYFKVENLAAAENMTLAHHIDQAIKAYGVMQRDIDYVVK
;
A
#
# COMPACT_ATOMS: atom_id res chain seq x y z
N THR A 1 0.56 32.36 -6.85
CA THR A 1 -0.88 32.43 -6.49
C THR A 1 -1.50 33.69 -7.04
N THR A 2 -2.65 33.57 -7.73
CA THR A 2 -3.42 34.74 -8.22
C THR A 2 -3.96 35.58 -7.06
N PRO A 3 -4.26 36.87 -7.27
CA PRO A 3 -4.90 37.70 -6.24
C PRO A 3 -6.17 37.07 -5.66
N THR A 4 -6.98 36.42 -6.49
CA THR A 4 -8.24 35.76 -6.12
C THR A 4 -8.00 34.59 -5.17
N VAL A 5 -7.01 33.72 -5.45
CA VAL A 5 -6.66 32.61 -4.54
C VAL A 5 -6.13 33.12 -3.21
N ARG A 6 -5.32 34.19 -3.22
CA ARG A 6 -4.85 34.81 -1.96
C ARG A 6 -6.02 35.33 -1.12
N MET A 7 -6.99 35.97 -1.74
CA MET A 7 -8.21 36.46 -1.06
C MET A 7 -8.96 35.32 -0.39
N PHE A 8 -9.21 34.20 -1.08
CA PHE A 8 -9.91 33.06 -0.48
C PHE A 8 -9.10 32.40 0.64
N LYS A 9 -7.79 32.21 0.44
CA LYS A 9 -6.92 31.68 1.50
C LYS A 9 -6.87 32.57 2.73
N GLN A 10 -6.91 33.90 2.56
CA GLN A 10 -7.01 34.86 3.65
C GLN A 10 -8.36 34.73 4.38
N GLN A 11 -9.48 34.65 3.66
CA GLN A 11 -10.79 34.47 4.26
C GLN A 11 -10.88 33.18 5.10
N LEU A 12 -10.30 32.07 4.61
CA LEU A 12 -10.20 30.83 5.37
C LEU A 12 -9.33 31.01 6.64
N ALA A 13 -8.20 31.73 6.53
CA ALA A 13 -7.36 32.03 7.69
C ALA A 13 -8.04 32.93 8.72
N GLU A 14 -8.98 33.79 8.29
CA GLU A 14 -9.81 34.64 9.14
C GLU A 14 -11.00 33.89 9.77
N GLY A 15 -11.17 32.59 9.49
CA GLY A 15 -12.15 31.72 10.12
C GLY A 15 -13.42 31.45 9.30
N LYS A 16 -13.49 31.89 8.02
CA LYS A 16 -14.57 31.44 7.13
C LYS A 16 -14.42 29.96 6.80
N THR A 17 -15.54 29.30 6.62
CA THR A 17 -15.58 27.90 6.18
C THR A 17 -15.51 27.80 4.66
N LEU A 18 -15.27 26.60 4.14
CA LEU A 18 -15.38 26.32 2.70
C LEU A 18 -16.79 26.59 2.17
N ASP A 19 -17.82 26.30 2.96
CA ASP A 19 -19.23 26.59 2.59
C ASP A 19 -19.49 28.09 2.45
N ASP A 20 -18.87 28.92 3.30
CA ASP A 20 -19.03 30.37 3.23
C ASP A 20 -18.46 30.97 1.94
N ILE A 21 -17.37 30.40 1.43
CA ILE A 21 -16.72 30.88 0.20
C ILE A 21 -17.14 30.10 -1.05
N LEU A 22 -17.88 28.98 -0.91
CA LEU A 22 -18.28 28.10 -2.02
C LEU A 22 -18.94 28.84 -3.19
N PRO A 23 -19.94 29.72 -2.98
CA PRO A 23 -20.61 30.40 -4.10
C PRO A 23 -19.62 31.22 -4.94
N ASP A 24 -18.75 31.99 -4.28
CA ASP A 24 -17.77 32.84 -4.95
C ASP A 24 -16.66 32.04 -5.61
N ALA A 25 -16.16 30.99 -4.94
CA ALA A 25 -15.14 30.11 -5.48
C ALA A 25 -15.64 29.35 -6.71
N PHE A 26 -16.89 28.83 -6.67
CA PHE A 26 -17.49 28.16 -7.82
C PHE A 26 -17.77 29.13 -8.97
N ALA A 27 -18.19 30.36 -8.68
CA ALA A 27 -18.34 31.39 -9.72
C ALA A 27 -17.02 31.72 -10.41
N VAL A 28 -15.95 31.87 -9.64
CA VAL A 28 -14.59 32.11 -10.16
C VAL A 28 -14.10 30.93 -11.00
N CYS A 29 -14.25 29.70 -10.50
CA CYS A 29 -13.84 28.49 -11.23
C CYS A 29 -14.64 28.32 -12.54
N ARG A 30 -15.95 28.58 -12.51
CA ARG A 30 -16.84 28.52 -13.67
C ARG A 30 -16.46 29.54 -14.76
N GLU A 31 -16.17 30.77 -14.36
CA GLU A 31 -15.71 31.82 -15.28
C GLU A 31 -14.32 31.53 -15.85
N ALA A 32 -13.41 31.03 -15.00
CA ALA A 32 -12.08 30.61 -15.43
C ALA A 32 -12.14 29.45 -16.43
N ALA A 33 -13.00 28.45 -16.20
CA ALA A 33 -13.22 27.35 -17.14
C ALA A 33 -13.69 27.84 -18.52
N TRP A 34 -14.58 28.83 -18.52
CA TRP A 34 -15.03 29.44 -19.77
C TRP A 34 -13.88 30.12 -20.52
N ARG A 35 -13.07 30.90 -19.80
CA ARG A 35 -11.95 31.67 -20.43
C ARG A 35 -10.82 30.78 -20.88
N VAL A 36 -10.48 29.74 -20.12
CA VAL A 36 -9.29 28.91 -20.35
C VAL A 36 -9.57 27.71 -21.23
N LEU A 37 -10.73 27.05 -21.02
CA LEU A 37 -11.10 25.80 -21.68
C LEU A 37 -12.18 25.99 -22.74
N GLY A 38 -12.85 27.17 -22.80
CA GLY A 38 -14.03 27.39 -23.65
C GLY A 38 -15.27 26.63 -23.14
N MET A 39 -15.23 26.11 -21.92
CA MET A 39 -16.30 25.29 -21.33
C MET A 39 -16.90 26.00 -20.12
N LYS A 40 -18.21 26.15 -20.13
CA LYS A 40 -18.95 26.78 -19.04
C LYS A 40 -19.85 25.75 -18.38
N HIS A 41 -19.69 25.57 -17.08
CA HIS A 41 -20.52 24.62 -16.33
C HIS A 41 -22.00 24.96 -16.43
N PHE A 42 -22.81 23.95 -16.69
CA PHE A 42 -24.26 24.06 -16.65
C PHE A 42 -24.77 24.08 -15.20
N PRO A 43 -25.98 24.61 -14.91
CA PRO A 43 -26.50 24.60 -13.54
C PRO A 43 -26.51 23.23 -12.87
N VAL A 44 -26.91 22.18 -13.60
CA VAL A 44 -26.91 20.80 -13.08
C VAL A 44 -25.48 20.32 -12.72
N GLN A 45 -24.46 20.75 -13.48
CA GLN A 45 -23.06 20.42 -13.18
C GLN A 45 -22.57 21.15 -11.91
N VAL A 46 -23.05 22.37 -11.67
CA VAL A 46 -22.77 23.09 -10.41
C VAL A 46 -23.40 22.34 -9.23
N THR A 47 -24.64 21.85 -9.37
CA THR A 47 -25.27 21.00 -8.35
C THR A 47 -24.47 19.75 -8.07
N GLY A 48 -23.99 19.06 -9.10
CA GLY A 48 -23.10 17.91 -8.95
C GLY A 48 -21.80 18.25 -8.21
N GLY A 49 -21.21 19.42 -8.49
CA GLY A 49 -20.04 19.90 -7.78
C GLY A 49 -20.29 20.17 -6.29
N ILE A 50 -21.50 20.68 -5.93
CA ILE A 50 -21.90 20.88 -4.54
C ILE A 50 -22.05 19.52 -3.82
N ALA A 51 -22.69 18.55 -4.47
CA ALA A 51 -22.84 17.19 -3.92
C ALA A 51 -21.48 16.56 -3.63
N LEU A 52 -20.55 16.61 -4.59
CA LEU A 52 -19.18 16.10 -4.40
C LEU A 52 -18.45 16.83 -3.27
N HIS A 53 -18.60 18.15 -3.14
CA HIS A 53 -17.98 18.90 -2.03
C HIS A 53 -18.48 18.44 -0.67
N ARG A 54 -19.75 18.05 -0.57
CA ARG A 54 -20.38 17.55 0.65
C ARG A 54 -20.03 16.11 0.99
N GLY A 55 -19.26 15.43 0.12
CA GLY A 55 -18.90 14.03 0.28
C GLY A 55 -19.97 13.04 -0.19
N ASP A 56 -20.93 13.53 -0.98
CA ASP A 56 -21.99 12.71 -1.55
C ASP A 56 -21.55 12.06 -2.88
N ILE A 57 -22.31 11.06 -3.34
CA ILE A 57 -22.13 10.42 -4.64
C ILE A 57 -22.96 11.19 -5.67
N ALA A 58 -22.29 11.70 -6.72
CA ALA A 58 -22.96 12.35 -7.85
C ALA A 58 -23.01 11.36 -9.02
N GLU A 59 -24.18 10.77 -9.26
CA GLU A 59 -24.39 9.92 -10.44
C GLU A 59 -24.59 10.78 -11.68
N MET A 60 -23.77 10.54 -12.69
CA MET A 60 -23.81 11.25 -13.98
C MET A 60 -23.56 10.26 -15.12
N GLN A 61 -24.33 10.39 -16.20
CA GLN A 61 -24.18 9.57 -17.39
C GLN A 61 -22.88 9.90 -18.15
N THR A 62 -22.45 8.97 -18.99
CA THR A 62 -21.32 9.19 -19.88
C THR A 62 -21.63 10.35 -20.83
N GLY A 63 -20.69 11.28 -20.98
CA GLY A 63 -20.84 12.46 -21.82
C GLY A 63 -21.43 13.69 -21.11
N GLU A 64 -21.90 13.61 -19.88
CA GLU A 64 -22.45 14.75 -19.13
C GLU A 64 -21.38 15.68 -18.53
N GLY A 65 -20.11 15.37 -18.76
CA GLY A 65 -19.00 16.25 -18.39
C GLY A 65 -18.53 16.09 -16.94
N LYS A 66 -18.52 14.86 -16.39
CA LYS A 66 -17.99 14.54 -15.05
C LYS A 66 -16.65 15.18 -14.76
N THR A 67 -15.70 15.12 -15.71
CA THR A 67 -14.37 15.71 -15.59
C THR A 67 -14.40 17.21 -15.33
N LEU A 68 -15.35 17.93 -15.99
CA LEU A 68 -15.53 19.36 -15.77
C LEU A 68 -16.19 19.66 -14.42
N VAL A 69 -17.18 18.85 -14.00
CA VAL A 69 -17.85 18.97 -12.70
C VAL A 69 -16.84 18.85 -11.56
N ALA A 70 -15.92 17.90 -11.64
CA ALA A 70 -14.89 17.66 -10.64
C ALA A 70 -14.00 18.89 -10.40
N THR A 71 -13.89 19.82 -11.36
CA THR A 71 -13.05 21.00 -11.21
C THR A 71 -13.56 21.96 -10.14
N LEU A 72 -14.86 22.04 -9.91
CA LEU A 72 -15.46 22.93 -8.93
C LEU A 72 -15.08 22.55 -7.48
N PRO A 73 -15.37 21.33 -7.00
CA PRO A 73 -15.00 20.93 -5.66
C PRO A 73 -13.48 20.75 -5.49
N ALA A 74 -12.76 20.33 -6.54
CA ALA A 74 -11.29 20.25 -6.48
C ALA A 74 -10.66 21.64 -6.27
N TYR A 75 -11.12 22.66 -6.98
CA TYR A 75 -10.65 24.03 -6.79
C TYR A 75 -10.95 24.53 -5.37
N LEU A 76 -12.19 24.39 -4.91
CA LEU A 76 -12.63 24.86 -3.59
C LEU A 76 -11.82 24.21 -2.47
N ASN A 77 -11.70 22.88 -2.46
CA ASN A 77 -11.01 22.17 -1.41
C ASN A 77 -9.47 22.38 -1.46
N ALA A 78 -8.90 22.61 -2.63
CA ALA A 78 -7.48 22.93 -2.78
C ALA A 78 -7.09 24.29 -2.15
N LEU A 79 -8.05 25.18 -1.90
CA LEU A 79 -7.80 26.46 -1.24
C LEU A 79 -7.36 26.31 0.22
N THR A 80 -7.64 25.17 0.87
CA THR A 80 -7.14 24.85 2.22
C THR A 80 -5.62 24.69 2.26
N GLY A 81 -5.01 24.29 1.14
CA GLY A 81 -3.59 23.94 1.08
C GLY A 81 -3.25 22.55 1.57
N GLU A 82 -4.23 21.75 2.01
CA GLU A 82 -4.02 20.40 2.53
C GLU A 82 -3.87 19.35 1.43
N GLY A 83 -4.25 19.67 0.20
CA GLY A 83 -4.14 18.81 -0.98
C GLY A 83 -5.43 18.08 -1.31
N VAL A 84 -5.68 17.98 -2.61
CA VAL A 84 -6.81 17.28 -3.20
C VAL A 84 -6.30 16.15 -4.06
N HIS A 85 -6.87 14.96 -3.90
CA HIS A 85 -6.57 13.81 -4.76
C HIS A 85 -7.72 13.61 -5.76
N VAL A 86 -7.38 13.48 -7.04
CA VAL A 86 -8.33 13.09 -8.10
C VAL A 86 -7.93 11.71 -8.57
N VAL A 87 -8.77 10.73 -8.22
CA VAL A 87 -8.52 9.31 -8.45
C VAL A 87 -9.21 8.85 -9.71
N THR A 88 -8.47 8.23 -10.62
CA THR A 88 -8.97 7.69 -11.89
C THR A 88 -8.68 6.19 -11.98
N VAL A 89 -9.34 5.50 -12.93
CA VAL A 89 -9.19 4.05 -13.12
C VAL A 89 -7.92 3.66 -13.89
N ASN A 90 -7.31 4.57 -14.64
CA ASN A 90 -6.11 4.26 -15.43
C ASN A 90 -5.21 5.48 -15.63
N ASP A 91 -3.93 5.21 -15.97
CA ASP A 91 -2.89 6.23 -16.15
C ASP A 91 -3.18 7.18 -17.31
N TYR A 92 -3.84 6.70 -18.36
CA TYR A 92 -4.18 7.54 -19.50
C TYR A 92 -5.15 8.65 -19.07
N LEU A 93 -6.20 8.32 -18.34
CA LEU A 93 -7.15 9.31 -17.83
C LEU A 93 -6.49 10.25 -16.81
N ALA A 94 -5.70 9.73 -15.89
CA ALA A 94 -4.97 10.55 -14.94
C ALA A 94 -4.09 11.60 -15.64
N LYS A 95 -3.34 11.18 -16.65
CA LYS A 95 -2.49 12.08 -17.44
C LYS A 95 -3.31 13.07 -18.26
N ARG A 96 -4.29 12.60 -19.03
CA ARG A 96 -5.15 13.45 -19.86
C ARG A 96 -5.81 14.55 -19.04
N ASP A 97 -6.42 14.17 -17.92
CA ASP A 97 -7.23 15.09 -17.11
C ASP A 97 -6.34 16.04 -16.30
N SER A 98 -5.18 15.59 -15.81
CA SER A 98 -4.20 16.47 -15.16
C SER A 98 -3.62 17.53 -16.12
N GLU A 99 -3.44 17.18 -17.39
CA GLU A 99 -2.99 18.13 -18.42
C GLU A 99 -4.09 19.09 -18.84
N TRP A 100 -5.29 18.56 -19.09
CA TRP A 100 -6.42 19.32 -19.61
C TRP A 100 -7.03 20.24 -18.56
N MET A 101 -7.50 19.70 -17.44
CA MET A 101 -8.04 20.49 -16.33
C MET A 101 -6.95 21.24 -15.57
N GLY A 102 -5.73 20.75 -15.61
CA GLY A 102 -4.58 21.41 -15.05
C GLY A 102 -4.31 22.80 -15.64
N LYS A 103 -4.72 23.07 -16.89
CA LYS A 103 -4.66 24.42 -17.48
C LYS A 103 -5.49 25.40 -16.67
N LEU A 104 -6.73 25.01 -16.31
CA LEU A 104 -7.64 25.78 -15.48
C LEU A 104 -7.06 26.06 -14.10
N TYR A 105 -6.60 25.03 -13.40
CA TYR A 105 -6.06 25.18 -12.04
C TYR A 105 -4.81 26.03 -11.99
N ARG A 106 -3.88 25.83 -12.94
CA ARG A 106 -2.66 26.66 -13.04
C ARG A 106 -2.99 28.12 -13.38
N TRP A 107 -3.98 28.36 -14.24
CA TRP A 107 -4.43 29.72 -14.52
C TRP A 107 -5.04 30.38 -13.28
N LEU A 108 -5.75 29.63 -12.45
CA LEU A 108 -6.24 30.09 -11.14
C LEU A 108 -5.12 30.26 -10.12
N GLY A 109 -3.92 29.72 -10.35
CA GLY A 109 -2.75 29.86 -9.49
C GLY A 109 -2.54 28.72 -8.51
N LEU A 110 -3.12 27.55 -8.80
CA LEU A 110 -2.88 26.30 -8.07
C LEU A 110 -1.87 25.41 -8.80
N SER A 111 -1.13 24.63 -8.04
CA SER A 111 -0.21 23.62 -8.55
C SER A 111 -0.93 22.29 -8.81
N VAL A 112 -0.47 21.56 -9.84
CA VAL A 112 -1.05 20.27 -10.24
C VAL A 112 0.07 19.26 -10.40
N GLY A 113 -0.03 18.16 -9.65
CA GLY A 113 0.82 16.98 -9.71
C GLY A 113 0.14 15.80 -10.40
N LEU A 114 0.94 14.91 -10.93
CA LEU A 114 0.52 13.62 -11.49
C LEU A 114 1.39 12.53 -10.88
N ILE A 115 0.76 11.49 -10.34
CA ILE A 115 1.43 10.26 -9.95
C ILE A 115 1.26 9.25 -11.07
N ALA A 116 2.39 8.79 -11.61
CA ALA A 116 2.44 7.82 -12.68
C ALA A 116 3.45 6.70 -12.38
N GLN A 117 3.32 5.60 -13.11
CA GLN A 117 4.24 4.48 -12.97
C GLN A 117 5.68 4.89 -13.31
N GLY A 118 6.66 4.34 -12.58
CA GLY A 118 8.09 4.56 -12.82
C GLY A 118 8.67 5.84 -12.24
N MET A 119 7.88 6.65 -11.53
CA MET A 119 8.39 7.82 -10.81
C MET A 119 9.21 7.42 -9.60
N ASP A 120 10.31 8.12 -9.35
CA ASP A 120 11.09 8.00 -8.12
C ASP A 120 10.41 8.67 -6.91
N GLY A 121 10.96 8.45 -5.73
CA GLY A 121 10.38 8.97 -4.48
C GLY A 121 10.35 10.50 -4.40
N ASP A 122 11.34 11.19 -4.93
CA ASP A 122 11.40 12.65 -4.89
C ASP A 122 10.39 13.28 -5.84
N ALA A 123 10.24 12.73 -7.04
CA ALA A 123 9.23 13.16 -7.99
C ALA A 123 7.81 12.90 -7.45
N ARG A 124 7.56 11.75 -6.80
CA ARG A 124 6.28 11.45 -6.13
C ARG A 124 6.00 12.45 -5.01
N ARG A 125 6.98 12.71 -4.15
CA ARG A 125 6.85 13.68 -3.05
C ARG A 125 6.52 15.08 -3.58
N ALA A 126 7.18 15.52 -4.64
CA ALA A 126 6.88 16.79 -5.28
C ALA A 126 5.47 16.83 -5.87
N ALA A 127 4.99 15.75 -6.48
CA ALA A 127 3.64 15.64 -7.01
C ALA A 127 2.56 15.64 -5.90
N TYR A 128 2.79 14.94 -4.78
CA TYR A 128 1.89 14.99 -3.62
C TYR A 128 1.89 16.34 -2.90
N ALA A 129 2.97 17.11 -2.99
CA ALA A 129 3.03 18.48 -2.45
C ALA A 129 2.21 19.49 -3.25
N ALA A 130 1.74 19.15 -4.45
CA ALA A 130 0.88 20.01 -5.25
C ALA A 130 -0.50 20.23 -4.59
N ASP A 131 -1.19 21.32 -4.95
CA ASP A 131 -2.53 21.62 -4.44
C ASP A 131 -3.55 20.58 -4.91
N ILE A 132 -3.39 20.05 -6.13
CA ILE A 132 -4.24 19.00 -6.70
C ILE A 132 -3.35 17.92 -7.31
N THR A 133 -3.55 16.66 -6.91
CA THR A 133 -2.75 15.53 -7.39
C THR A 133 -3.67 14.51 -8.09
N TYR A 134 -3.36 14.23 -9.34
CA TYR A 134 -4.01 13.18 -10.14
C TYR A 134 -3.23 11.88 -10.06
N GLY A 135 -3.94 10.76 -10.08
CA GLY A 135 -3.33 9.43 -10.13
C GLY A 135 -4.38 8.33 -10.19
N THR A 136 -3.95 7.10 -10.34
CA THR A 136 -4.84 5.95 -10.28
C THR A 136 -5.02 5.48 -8.83
N ASN A 137 -6.11 4.77 -8.56
CA ASN A 137 -6.35 4.11 -7.28
C ASN A 137 -5.17 3.21 -6.88
N ASN A 138 -4.60 2.47 -7.83
CA ASN A 138 -3.46 1.58 -7.59
C ASN A 138 -2.21 2.35 -7.18
N GLU A 139 -1.85 3.42 -7.88
CA GLU A 139 -0.67 4.23 -7.55
C GLU A 139 -0.78 4.86 -6.15
N PHE A 140 -1.93 5.46 -5.82
CA PHE A 140 -2.19 6.01 -4.49
C PHE A 140 -2.15 4.93 -3.41
N GLY A 141 -2.75 3.77 -3.67
CA GLY A 141 -2.79 2.66 -2.74
C GLY A 141 -1.42 2.04 -2.51
N PHE A 142 -0.62 1.83 -3.56
CA PHE A 142 0.75 1.34 -3.42
C PHE A 142 1.67 2.34 -2.72
N ASP A 143 1.51 3.64 -2.96
CA ASP A 143 2.27 4.66 -2.23
C ASP A 143 1.90 4.66 -0.74
N TYR A 144 0.60 4.53 -0.42
CA TYR A 144 0.16 4.38 0.97
C TYR A 144 0.78 3.16 1.66
N LEU A 145 0.80 2.00 0.98
CA LEU A 145 1.45 0.80 1.52
C LEU A 145 2.95 1.01 1.72
N ARG A 146 3.65 1.59 0.74
CA ARG A 146 5.08 1.90 0.84
C ARG A 146 5.38 2.85 1.99
N ASP A 147 4.58 3.90 2.16
CA ASP A 147 4.74 4.88 3.24
C ASP A 147 4.57 4.24 4.64
N ASN A 148 3.71 3.21 4.75
CA ASN A 148 3.55 2.46 6.01
C ASN A 148 4.68 1.44 6.28
N MET A 149 5.58 1.22 5.31
CA MET A 149 6.73 0.33 5.45
C MET A 149 8.03 1.08 5.75
N VAL A 150 8.07 2.42 5.62
CA VAL A 150 9.29 3.18 5.86
C VAL A 150 9.56 3.36 7.35
N THR A 151 10.84 3.34 7.72
CA THR A 151 11.27 3.53 9.11
C THR A 151 11.24 5.00 9.54
N TYR A 152 11.50 5.91 8.61
CA TYR A 152 11.58 7.34 8.89
C TYR A 152 10.48 8.11 8.16
N LYS A 153 9.77 9.00 8.87
CA LYS A 153 8.72 9.86 8.30
C LYS A 153 9.20 10.69 7.09
N ALA A 154 10.48 11.09 7.08
CA ALA A 154 11.06 11.83 5.97
C ALA A 154 11.09 11.05 4.65
N ASN A 155 11.00 9.73 4.70
CA ASN A 155 10.98 8.86 3.52
C ASN A 155 9.57 8.66 2.94
N MET A 156 8.53 9.09 3.63
CA MET A 156 7.16 9.07 3.12
C MET A 156 7.02 10.02 1.93
N VAL A 157 6.21 9.64 0.97
CA VAL A 157 5.92 10.48 -0.21
C VAL A 157 4.59 11.22 -0.08
N GLN A 158 3.60 10.62 0.59
CA GLN A 158 2.28 11.23 0.83
C GLN A 158 2.33 12.14 2.06
N ARG A 159 1.54 13.22 2.04
CA ARG A 159 1.46 14.18 3.15
C ARG A 159 0.18 14.10 3.99
N GLY A 160 -0.78 13.29 3.57
CA GLY A 160 -2.09 13.14 4.20
C GLY A 160 -3.22 13.08 3.17
N HIS A 161 -4.42 12.88 3.65
CA HIS A 161 -5.62 12.69 2.83
C HIS A 161 -6.72 13.60 3.36
N ALA A 162 -6.80 14.84 2.82
CA ALA A 162 -7.80 15.82 3.26
C ALA A 162 -9.10 15.68 2.44
N TYR A 163 -8.98 15.60 1.12
CA TYR A 163 -10.13 15.49 0.22
C TYR A 163 -9.78 14.67 -1.02
N ALA A 164 -10.69 13.80 -1.44
CA ALA A 164 -10.54 13.01 -2.66
C ALA A 164 -11.81 13.00 -3.49
N ILE A 165 -11.65 13.06 -4.82
CA ILE A 165 -12.69 12.77 -5.80
C ILE A 165 -12.32 11.46 -6.46
N VAL A 166 -13.21 10.48 -6.39
CA VAL A 166 -13.01 9.16 -7.01
C VAL A 166 -13.93 9.08 -8.23
N ASP A 167 -13.33 9.06 -9.43
CA ASP A 167 -14.09 8.85 -10.67
C ASP A 167 -14.30 7.35 -10.90
N GLU A 168 -15.43 7.01 -11.52
CA GLU A 168 -15.86 5.61 -11.75
C GLU A 168 -15.80 4.76 -10.47
N VAL A 169 -16.43 5.27 -9.43
CA VAL A 169 -16.40 4.70 -8.08
C VAL A 169 -16.98 3.29 -7.98
N ASP A 170 -17.91 2.93 -8.85
CA ASP A 170 -18.46 1.59 -9.02
C ASP A 170 -17.38 0.60 -9.43
N SER A 171 -16.55 0.92 -10.40
CA SER A 171 -15.41 0.10 -10.80
C SER A 171 -14.39 -0.03 -9.65
N ILE A 172 -13.98 1.08 -9.06
CA ILE A 172 -12.90 1.11 -8.06
C ILE A 172 -13.33 0.49 -6.72
N LEU A 173 -14.51 0.86 -6.20
CA LEU A 173 -14.93 0.48 -4.84
C LEU A 173 -15.89 -0.72 -4.79
N ILE A 174 -16.40 -1.18 -5.92
CA ILE A 174 -17.28 -2.35 -6.00
C ILE A 174 -16.60 -3.49 -6.77
N ASP A 175 -16.32 -3.30 -8.05
CA ASP A 175 -15.83 -4.39 -8.91
C ASP A 175 -14.42 -4.85 -8.52
N GLU A 176 -13.51 -3.93 -8.25
CA GLU A 176 -12.13 -4.22 -7.87
C GLU A 176 -11.90 -4.30 -6.35
N ALA A 177 -12.94 -4.07 -5.52
CA ALA A 177 -12.82 -3.99 -4.07
C ALA A 177 -12.22 -5.24 -3.40
N ARG A 178 -12.36 -6.40 -4.02
CA ARG A 178 -11.82 -7.68 -3.50
C ARG A 178 -10.39 -7.95 -3.94
N THR A 179 -9.84 -7.18 -4.86
CA THR A 179 -8.47 -7.35 -5.36
C THR A 179 -7.50 -6.69 -4.39
N PRO A 180 -6.70 -7.46 -3.61
CA PRO A 180 -5.77 -6.86 -2.66
C PRO A 180 -4.59 -6.21 -3.39
N LEU A 181 -4.15 -5.07 -2.90
CA LEU A 181 -2.86 -4.51 -3.28
C LEU A 181 -1.76 -5.23 -2.49
N ILE A 182 -0.87 -5.93 -3.18
CA ILE A 182 0.19 -6.72 -2.56
C ILE A 182 1.54 -6.19 -2.99
N ILE A 183 2.39 -5.79 -2.02
CA ILE A 183 3.79 -5.54 -2.24
C ILE A 183 4.54 -6.83 -1.92
N SER A 184 5.11 -7.47 -2.94
CA SER A 184 6.00 -8.60 -2.77
C SER A 184 7.41 -8.20 -3.20
N GLY A 185 8.40 -8.46 -2.33
CA GLY A 185 9.82 -8.38 -2.66
C GLY A 185 10.39 -9.78 -2.88
N ARG A 186 11.50 -9.89 -3.62
CA ARG A 186 12.34 -11.08 -3.46
C ARG A 186 12.81 -11.07 -2.01
N GLY A 187 12.47 -12.11 -1.25
CA GLY A 187 13.17 -12.39 0.00
C GLY A 187 14.67 -12.44 -0.27
N GLU A 188 15.49 -12.19 0.74
CA GLU A 188 16.91 -12.43 0.64
C GLU A 188 17.10 -13.81 0.02
N ASP A 189 18.08 -13.93 -0.87
CA ASP A 189 18.31 -15.14 -1.67
C ASP A 189 18.81 -16.26 -0.74
N SER A 190 17.87 -16.84 0.00
CA SER A 190 18.10 -17.92 0.96
C SER A 190 18.25 -19.28 0.27
N SER A 191 18.26 -19.31 -1.07
CA SER A 191 18.39 -20.56 -1.83
C SER A 191 19.66 -21.34 -1.47
N SER A 192 20.76 -20.64 -1.20
CA SER A 192 22.00 -21.27 -0.71
C SER A 192 21.84 -21.82 0.70
N LEU A 193 21.15 -21.13 1.59
CA LEU A 193 20.89 -21.54 2.97
C LEU A 193 19.95 -22.76 3.02
N TYR A 194 18.90 -22.79 2.23
CA TYR A 194 18.04 -23.97 2.10
C TYR A 194 18.84 -25.21 1.67
N THR A 195 19.72 -25.08 0.69
CA THR A 195 20.55 -26.18 0.23
C THR A 195 21.54 -26.66 1.30
N GLN A 196 22.12 -25.74 2.06
CA GLN A 196 23.05 -26.09 3.14
C GLN A 196 22.32 -26.78 4.30
N VAL A 197 21.17 -26.25 4.71
CA VAL A 197 20.35 -26.82 5.76
C VAL A 197 19.79 -28.18 5.35
N ASP A 198 19.34 -28.35 4.11
CA ASP A 198 18.91 -29.66 3.58
C ASP A 198 20.01 -30.69 3.70
N ARG A 199 21.23 -30.37 3.28
CA ARG A 199 22.39 -31.26 3.42
C ARG A 199 22.70 -31.61 4.88
N PHE A 200 22.61 -30.65 5.76
CA PHE A 200 22.82 -30.85 7.19
C PHE A 200 21.76 -31.80 7.78
N VAL A 201 20.47 -31.51 7.56
CA VAL A 201 19.35 -32.30 8.14
C VAL A 201 19.38 -33.75 7.68
N ARG A 202 19.80 -34.03 6.45
CA ARG A 202 20.01 -35.41 5.96
C ARG A 202 21.06 -36.20 6.77
N THR A 203 21.94 -35.55 7.51
CA THR A 203 22.94 -36.21 8.37
C THR A 203 22.42 -36.50 9.75
N LEU A 204 21.26 -35.94 10.14
CA LEU A 204 20.68 -36.09 11.46
C LEU A 204 19.90 -37.41 11.59
N ARG A 205 19.94 -37.96 12.80
CA ARG A 205 19.15 -39.16 13.14
C ARG A 205 17.82 -38.77 13.78
N LYS A 206 16.73 -39.29 13.18
CA LYS A 206 15.36 -39.14 13.68
C LYS A 206 15.15 -40.04 14.89
N SER A 207 14.50 -39.53 15.94
CA SER A 207 13.90 -40.27 17.02
C SER A 207 12.40 -39.99 17.05
N VAL A 208 11.59 -41.03 17.30
CA VAL A 208 10.12 -40.89 17.39
C VAL A 208 9.71 -41.08 18.84
N VAL A 209 8.89 -40.17 19.36
CA VAL A 209 8.32 -40.30 20.69
C VAL A 209 7.25 -41.42 20.61
N VAL A 210 7.51 -42.49 21.32
CA VAL A 210 6.46 -43.53 21.60
C VAL A 210 5.94 -43.26 23.01
N GLU A 211 4.73 -42.75 23.13
CA GLU A 211 4.03 -42.66 24.43
C GLU A 211 3.85 -44.11 24.98
N LEU A 212 4.71 -44.51 25.91
CA LEU A 212 4.39 -45.60 26.82
C LEU A 212 3.63 -44.97 27.99
N GLU A 213 2.42 -45.49 28.25
CA GLU A 213 1.59 -45.12 29.40
C GLU A 213 2.46 -45.04 30.65
N ASP A 214 2.48 -43.85 31.30
CA ASP A 214 3.17 -43.53 32.59
C ASP A 214 4.62 -43.03 32.63
N LYS A 215 5.32 -42.74 31.54
CA LYS A 215 6.54 -41.97 31.63
C LYS A 215 6.71 -41.04 30.43
N VAL A 216 6.57 -39.72 30.64
CA VAL A 216 7.04 -38.67 29.73
C VAL A 216 8.55 -38.82 29.66
N SER A 217 9.11 -39.35 28.56
CA SER A 217 10.55 -39.31 28.33
C SER A 217 10.94 -37.86 28.07
N THR A 218 11.64 -37.27 29.03
CA THR A 218 12.24 -35.96 28.90
C THR A 218 13.21 -35.93 27.71
N ASP A 219 13.36 -34.80 27.02
CA ASP A 219 14.25 -34.55 25.87
C ASP A 219 15.69 -35.05 26.08
N GLU A 220 16.12 -35.30 27.31
CA GLU A 220 17.46 -35.83 27.68
C GLU A 220 17.64 -37.32 27.40
N GLN A 221 16.62 -38.10 27.10
CA GLN A 221 16.71 -39.57 26.88
C GLN A 221 16.48 -39.98 25.41
N ALA A 222 16.29 -39.04 24.48
CA ALA A 222 16.13 -39.38 23.07
C ALA A 222 17.47 -39.68 22.42
N ASP A 223 17.65 -40.91 21.92
CA ASP A 223 18.88 -41.39 21.22
C ASP A 223 19.03 -40.83 19.77
N GLY A 224 18.34 -39.74 19.46
CA GLY A 224 18.39 -39.08 18.15
C GLY A 224 18.89 -37.64 18.21
N ASP A 225 19.08 -37.06 17.04
CA ASP A 225 19.50 -35.66 16.89
C ASP A 225 18.28 -34.71 16.83
N TYR A 226 17.12 -35.25 16.48
CA TYR A 226 15.83 -34.56 16.59
C TYR A 226 14.72 -35.54 16.91
N VAL A 227 13.72 -35.03 17.61
CA VAL A 227 12.54 -35.79 18.05
C VAL A 227 11.35 -35.42 17.21
N VAL A 228 10.55 -36.41 16.83
CA VAL A 228 9.30 -36.24 16.09
C VAL A 228 8.13 -36.70 16.94
N ASP A 229 7.18 -35.83 17.16
CA ASP A 229 5.87 -36.14 17.69
C ASP A 229 4.87 -36.23 16.52
N GLU A 230 4.54 -37.45 16.15
CA GLU A 230 3.63 -37.72 15.01
C GLU A 230 2.18 -37.31 15.31
N LYS A 231 1.77 -37.34 16.59
CA LYS A 231 0.40 -36.99 17.01
C LYS A 231 0.17 -35.46 16.91
N HIS A 232 1.14 -34.66 17.33
CA HIS A 232 1.05 -33.20 17.29
C HIS A 232 1.69 -32.60 16.04
N LYS A 233 2.27 -33.43 15.15
CA LYS A 233 3.01 -33.01 13.94
C LYS A 233 4.10 -31.96 14.25
N THR A 234 4.84 -32.16 15.34
CA THR A 234 5.96 -31.28 15.74
C THR A 234 7.30 -32.00 15.66
N CYS A 235 8.35 -31.23 15.40
CA CYS A 235 9.72 -31.70 15.39
C CYS A 235 10.60 -30.73 16.18
N THR A 236 11.50 -31.26 17.01
CA THR A 236 12.38 -30.43 17.85
C THR A 236 13.79 -31.03 17.86
N LEU A 237 14.83 -30.17 17.76
CA LEU A 237 16.20 -30.62 17.92
C LEU A 237 16.47 -31.04 19.37
N THR A 238 17.20 -32.14 19.54
CA THR A 238 17.75 -32.51 20.85
C THR A 238 19.00 -31.70 21.18
N ALA A 239 19.51 -31.77 22.41
CA ALA A 239 20.76 -31.14 22.78
C ALA A 239 21.94 -31.61 21.90
N ASN A 240 21.94 -32.86 21.45
CA ASN A 240 22.91 -33.39 20.49
C ASN A 240 22.74 -32.78 19.11
N GLY A 241 21.49 -32.61 18.63
CA GLY A 241 21.17 -31.98 17.35
C GLY A 241 21.61 -30.52 17.31
N ILE A 242 21.39 -29.77 18.41
CA ILE A 242 21.84 -28.37 18.54
C ILE A 242 23.36 -28.28 18.43
N LYS A 243 24.12 -29.09 19.22
CA LYS A 243 25.58 -29.12 19.15
C LYS A 243 26.10 -29.46 17.76
N LYS A 244 25.47 -30.40 17.06
CA LYS A 244 25.82 -30.73 15.67
C LYS A 244 25.56 -29.58 14.72
N ALA A 245 24.44 -28.86 14.88
CA ALA A 245 24.10 -27.68 14.09
C ALA A 245 25.14 -26.56 14.29
N GLU A 246 25.45 -26.24 15.55
CA GLU A 246 26.42 -25.22 15.91
C GLU A 246 27.82 -25.55 15.33
N ALA A 247 28.23 -26.80 15.41
CA ALA A 247 29.53 -27.27 14.83
C ALA A 247 29.51 -27.20 13.29
N TYR A 248 28.41 -27.62 12.63
CA TYR A 248 28.31 -27.66 11.18
C TYR A 248 28.32 -26.28 10.56
N PHE A 249 27.52 -25.36 11.14
CA PHE A 249 27.37 -23.99 10.67
C PHE A 249 28.40 -23.02 11.26
N LYS A 250 29.27 -23.49 12.17
CA LYS A 250 30.34 -22.72 12.86
C LYS A 250 29.78 -21.52 13.61
N VAL A 251 28.68 -21.70 14.31
CA VAL A 251 28.05 -20.69 15.18
C VAL A 251 28.23 -21.10 16.65
N GLU A 252 28.45 -20.13 17.54
CA GLU A 252 28.65 -20.41 18.96
C GLU A 252 27.37 -20.75 19.70
N ASN A 253 26.27 -20.15 19.29
CA ASN A 253 24.96 -20.36 19.92
C ASN A 253 23.85 -20.23 18.85
N LEU A 254 23.18 -21.36 18.56
CA LEU A 254 22.09 -21.40 17.56
C LEU A 254 20.89 -20.51 17.98
N ALA A 255 20.66 -20.33 19.31
CA ALA A 255 19.56 -19.52 19.83
C ALA A 255 19.87 -18.01 19.89
N ALA A 256 21.07 -17.57 19.53
CA ALA A 256 21.40 -16.15 19.48
C ALA A 256 20.57 -15.41 18.43
N ALA A 257 20.23 -14.13 18.69
CA ALA A 257 19.39 -13.32 17.81
C ALA A 257 19.92 -13.24 16.37
N GLU A 258 21.21 -13.20 16.19
CA GLU A 258 21.90 -13.21 14.88
C GLU A 258 21.73 -14.52 14.09
N ASN A 259 21.47 -15.64 14.79
CA ASN A 259 21.31 -16.97 14.20
C ASN A 259 19.85 -17.41 14.07
N MET A 260 18.88 -16.55 14.41
CA MET A 260 17.44 -16.90 14.37
C MET A 260 16.97 -17.35 12.98
N THR A 261 17.47 -16.73 11.91
CA THR A 261 17.14 -17.14 10.55
C THR A 261 17.63 -18.55 10.25
N LEU A 262 18.84 -18.89 10.66
CA LEU A 262 19.41 -20.23 10.52
C LEU A 262 18.61 -21.26 11.35
N ALA A 263 18.33 -20.96 12.61
CA ALA A 263 17.54 -21.81 13.50
C ALA A 263 16.15 -22.09 12.88
N HIS A 264 15.46 -21.06 12.38
CA HIS A 264 14.19 -21.20 11.70
C HIS A 264 14.27 -22.12 10.46
N HIS A 265 15.29 -21.99 9.63
CA HIS A 265 15.47 -22.86 8.46
C HIS A 265 15.72 -24.31 8.86
N ILE A 266 16.48 -24.55 9.93
CA ILE A 266 16.72 -25.90 10.47
C ILE A 266 15.41 -26.50 10.98
N ASP A 267 14.62 -25.75 11.75
CA ASP A 267 13.33 -26.20 12.28
C ASP A 267 12.36 -26.56 11.16
N GLN A 268 12.27 -25.75 10.12
CA GLN A 268 11.42 -26.03 8.95
C GLN A 268 11.92 -27.28 8.20
N ALA A 269 13.22 -27.47 8.08
CA ALA A 269 13.78 -28.61 7.39
C ALA A 269 13.57 -29.91 8.16
N ILE A 270 13.80 -29.96 9.49
CA ILE A 270 13.51 -31.16 10.29
C ILE A 270 12.03 -31.49 10.30
N LYS A 271 11.14 -30.47 10.27
CA LYS A 271 9.70 -30.67 10.12
C LYS A 271 9.35 -31.27 8.75
N ALA A 272 9.99 -30.81 7.67
CA ALA A 272 9.79 -31.34 6.33
C ALA A 272 10.19 -32.83 6.24
N TYR A 273 11.33 -33.19 6.84
CA TYR A 273 11.79 -34.59 6.87
C TYR A 273 11.09 -35.46 7.90
N GLY A 274 10.66 -34.86 9.01
CA GLY A 274 10.10 -35.61 10.16
C GLY A 274 8.64 -36.00 9.96
N VAL A 275 7.80 -35.09 9.49
CA VAL A 275 6.33 -35.24 9.51
C VAL A 275 5.63 -34.97 8.20
N MET A 276 6.27 -34.28 7.22
CA MET A 276 5.61 -34.00 5.94
C MET A 276 5.69 -35.20 5.00
N GLN A 277 4.57 -35.58 4.42
CA GLN A 277 4.44 -36.71 3.50
C GLN A 277 4.04 -36.22 2.11
N ARG A 278 4.77 -36.75 1.09
CA ARG A 278 4.45 -36.49 -0.31
C ARG A 278 3.03 -36.94 -0.64
N ASP A 279 2.33 -36.16 -1.45
CA ASP A 279 0.96 -36.38 -1.93
C ASP A 279 -0.13 -36.29 -0.82
N ILE A 280 0.29 -35.97 0.44
CA ILE A 280 -0.59 -35.67 1.58
C ILE A 280 -0.38 -34.19 2.00
N ASP A 281 0.85 -33.83 2.36
CA ASP A 281 1.19 -32.50 2.86
C ASP A 281 1.81 -31.63 1.76
N TYR A 282 2.35 -32.20 0.68
CA TYR A 282 2.89 -31.50 -0.48
C TYR A 282 2.84 -32.33 -1.76
N VAL A 283 2.81 -31.64 -2.92
CA VAL A 283 2.84 -32.25 -4.26
C VAL A 283 4.07 -31.77 -5.02
N VAL A 284 4.74 -32.67 -5.72
CA VAL A 284 5.84 -32.34 -6.63
C VAL A 284 5.28 -32.30 -8.06
N LYS A 285 5.33 -31.13 -8.68
CA LYS A 285 4.94 -30.91 -10.09
C LYS A 285 6.11 -31.13 -11.00
#